data_d3d319157cb92c6836003b549fb17b2d
#
_entry.id   d3d319157cb92c6836003b549fb17b2d
#
_cell.length_a   1.000
_cell.length_b   1.000
_cell.length_c   1.000
_cell.angle_alpha   90.00
_cell.angle_beta   90.00
_cell.angle_gamma   90.00
#
_symmetry.space_group_name_H-M   'P 1'
#
loop_
_entity.id
_entity.type
_entity.pdbx_description
1 polymer ?
#
loop_
_entity_poly.entity_id
_entity_poly.type
_entity_poly.pdbx_seq_one_letter_code
_entity_poly.pdbx_strand_id
1 'polypeptide(L)'
;MNEQRLKIFAPAKINLHLEVLGKGPYGLHRLQSIMQSIDLGDELLVECSEIQSSGGSKSAGLPQIEFTCSDPELPTDENNLVVRAARAWLAVSGKNWALRLHLDKRIPIAAGLGGGSSDAAALLLALQQLAGPSALPEDALGALAFELGSDVPFCLPGGTALVTGEGEDVRPCSSLPAYPLLLCMVHKKSSTAEAYAALDQERAGLRPLPFSLALLSSTLK
;
A
#
# COMPACT_ATOMS: atom_id res chain seq x y z
N MET A 1 -6.04 29.50 10.90
CA MET A 1 -5.67 28.06 10.80
C MET A 1 -5.10 27.86 9.41
N ASN A 2 -3.86 27.38 9.30
CA ASN A 2 -3.27 27.10 7.97
C ASN A 2 -3.80 25.74 7.54
N GLU A 3 -4.82 25.72 6.69
CA GLU A 3 -5.33 24.51 6.06
C GLU A 3 -4.42 24.20 4.88
N GLN A 4 -3.87 22.99 4.88
CA GLN A 4 -3.04 22.48 3.78
C GLN A 4 -3.85 21.46 2.99
N ARG A 5 -3.71 21.48 1.67
CA ARG A 5 -4.44 20.60 0.76
C ARG A 5 -3.52 19.99 -0.27
N LEU A 6 -3.64 18.69 -0.47
CA LEU A 6 -2.87 17.95 -1.45
C LEU A 6 -3.76 16.94 -2.18
N LYS A 7 -3.62 16.86 -3.49
CA LYS A 7 -4.21 15.79 -4.31
C LYS A 7 -3.10 14.88 -4.78
N ILE A 8 -3.24 13.57 -4.57
CA ILE A 8 -2.23 12.57 -4.91
C ILE A 8 -2.87 11.44 -5.71
N PHE A 9 -2.13 10.93 -6.68
CA PHE A 9 -2.52 9.79 -7.50
C PHE A 9 -2.00 8.50 -6.86
N ALA A 10 -2.85 7.49 -6.77
CA ALA A 10 -2.58 6.17 -6.21
C ALA A 10 -2.62 5.12 -7.34
N PRO A 11 -1.48 4.77 -7.95
CA PRO A 11 -1.45 3.88 -9.11
C PRO A 11 -1.73 2.43 -8.73
N ALA A 12 -2.48 1.71 -9.55
CA ALA A 12 -2.60 0.26 -9.44
C ALA A 12 -1.26 -0.43 -9.68
N LYS A 13 -1.14 -1.67 -9.22
CA LYS A 13 0.03 -2.53 -9.49
C LYS A 13 -0.39 -3.82 -10.18
N ILE A 14 0.55 -4.36 -10.94
CA ILE A 14 0.49 -5.74 -11.45
C ILE A 14 1.76 -6.49 -11.04
N ASN A 15 1.69 -7.80 -11.04
CA ASN A 15 2.84 -8.67 -10.89
C ASN A 15 3.24 -9.19 -12.27
N LEU A 16 4.38 -8.73 -12.78
CA LEU A 16 4.96 -9.24 -14.04
C LEU A 16 5.54 -10.65 -13.85
N HIS A 17 5.99 -10.92 -12.64
CA HIS A 17 6.40 -12.23 -12.15
C HIS A 17 5.93 -12.38 -10.71
N LEU A 18 5.50 -13.57 -10.32
CA LEU A 18 5.16 -13.91 -8.94
C LEU A 18 5.50 -15.37 -8.66
N GLU A 19 6.37 -15.58 -7.71
CA GLU A 19 6.68 -16.88 -7.14
C GLU A 19 6.40 -16.88 -5.63
N VAL A 20 5.71 -17.91 -5.15
CA VAL A 20 5.40 -18.08 -3.74
C VAL A 20 6.33 -19.13 -3.18
N LEU A 21 7.13 -18.80 -2.15
CA LEU A 21 8.23 -19.61 -1.64
C LEU A 21 7.91 -20.39 -0.35
N GLY A 22 6.71 -20.26 0.19
CA GLY A 22 6.29 -20.84 1.46
C GLY A 22 6.12 -19.80 2.55
N LYS A 23 5.88 -20.21 3.79
CA LYS A 23 5.60 -19.29 4.91
C LYS A 23 6.85 -18.65 5.48
N GLY A 24 6.76 -17.39 5.80
CA GLY A 24 7.80 -16.59 6.43
C GLY A 24 7.58 -16.38 7.95
N PRO A 25 8.46 -15.61 8.59
CA PRO A 25 8.48 -15.43 10.05
C PRO A 25 7.27 -14.64 10.59
N TYR A 26 6.63 -13.79 9.78
CA TYR A 26 5.45 -13.02 10.17
C TYR A 26 4.13 -13.76 9.88
N GLY A 27 4.20 -15.01 9.40
CA GLY A 27 3.04 -15.86 9.13
C GLY A 27 2.40 -15.66 7.75
N LEU A 28 2.93 -14.74 6.96
CA LEU A 28 2.55 -14.55 5.56
C LEU A 28 3.37 -15.48 4.66
N HIS A 29 3.00 -15.59 3.38
CA HIS A 29 3.81 -16.31 2.41
C HIS A 29 4.98 -15.45 1.96
N ARG A 30 6.18 -16.04 2.01
CA ARG A 30 7.34 -15.46 1.33
C ARG A 30 7.12 -15.51 -0.16
N LEU A 31 7.46 -14.43 -0.83
CA LEU A 31 7.30 -14.29 -2.26
C LEU A 31 8.55 -13.71 -2.92
N GLN A 32 8.62 -13.91 -4.21
CA GLN A 32 9.50 -13.18 -5.08
C GLN A 32 8.69 -12.69 -6.27
N SER A 33 8.64 -11.38 -6.45
CA SER A 33 7.80 -10.78 -7.47
C SER A 33 8.53 -9.62 -8.15
N ILE A 34 8.29 -9.46 -9.44
CA ILE A 34 8.54 -8.21 -10.14
C ILE A 34 7.21 -7.51 -10.23
N MET A 35 7.08 -6.44 -9.44
CA MET A 35 5.89 -5.61 -9.43
C MET A 35 6.07 -4.39 -10.32
N GLN A 36 4.98 -3.95 -10.94
CA GLN A 36 4.93 -2.80 -11.82
C GLN A 36 3.71 -1.94 -11.51
N SER A 37 3.93 -0.63 -11.28
CA SER A 37 2.84 0.35 -11.26
C SER A 37 2.33 0.60 -12.67
N ILE A 38 1.02 0.80 -12.80
CA ILE A 38 0.36 1.10 -14.08
C ILE A 38 -0.38 2.44 -13.99
N ASP A 39 -0.78 3.00 -15.12
CA ASP A 39 -1.44 4.31 -15.22
C ASP A 39 -2.94 4.31 -14.89
N LEU A 40 -3.53 3.16 -14.56
CA LEU A 40 -4.80 3.09 -13.87
C LEU A 40 -4.58 3.40 -12.39
N GLY A 41 -5.33 4.32 -11.81
CA GLY A 41 -5.16 4.67 -10.41
C GLY A 41 -6.31 5.45 -9.84
N ASP A 42 -6.35 5.49 -8.51
CA ASP A 42 -7.28 6.27 -7.72
C ASP A 42 -6.74 7.67 -7.46
N GLU A 43 -7.58 8.59 -7.06
CA GLU A 43 -7.17 9.94 -6.66
C GLU A 43 -7.57 10.18 -5.21
N LEU A 44 -6.61 10.55 -4.38
CA LEU A 44 -6.84 10.87 -2.97
C LEU A 44 -6.62 12.36 -2.74
N LEU A 45 -7.66 13.02 -2.22
CA LEU A 45 -7.59 14.38 -1.71
C LEU A 45 -7.36 14.34 -0.22
N VAL A 46 -6.33 15.04 0.25
CA VAL A 46 -5.95 15.16 1.66
C VAL A 46 -6.01 16.62 2.06
N GLU A 47 -6.86 16.96 3.02
CA GLU A 47 -6.92 18.25 3.69
C GLU A 47 -6.48 18.05 5.13
N CYS A 48 -5.57 18.90 5.59
CA CYS A 48 -4.94 18.82 6.89
C CYS A 48 -4.98 20.16 7.60
N SER A 49 -5.35 20.16 8.87
CA SER A 49 -5.29 21.35 9.74
C SER A 49 -4.74 20.97 11.12
N GLU A 50 -3.95 21.86 11.72
CA GLU A 50 -3.47 21.68 13.10
C GLU A 50 -4.59 21.92 14.11
N ILE A 51 -4.76 20.99 15.05
CA ILE A 51 -5.67 21.15 16.18
C ILE A 51 -4.95 21.96 17.25
N GLN A 52 -5.40 23.20 17.47
CA GLN A 52 -4.87 24.02 18.54
C GLN A 52 -5.27 23.43 19.91
N SER A 53 -4.30 23.12 20.76
CA SER A 53 -4.54 22.78 22.14
C SER A 53 -4.95 24.08 22.89
N SER A 54 -6.24 24.36 22.97
CA SER A 54 -6.76 25.38 23.89
C SER A 54 -6.42 24.96 25.31
N GLY A 55 -5.59 25.78 25.97
CA GLY A 55 -4.96 25.51 27.26
C GLY A 55 -5.90 24.89 28.30
N GLY A 56 -5.47 23.76 28.88
CA GLY A 56 -5.98 23.29 30.16
C GLY A 56 -6.76 22.00 30.19
N SER A 57 -6.56 21.06 29.30
CA SER A 57 -6.77 19.62 29.60
C SER A 57 -6.17 18.79 28.48
N LYS A 58 -5.25 17.88 28.82
CA LYS A 58 -4.82 16.80 27.91
C LYS A 58 -5.94 15.75 27.82
N SER A 59 -7.08 16.10 27.25
CA SER A 59 -7.94 15.08 26.70
C SER A 59 -7.34 14.75 25.33
N ALA A 60 -6.47 13.76 25.28
CA ALA A 60 -6.03 13.14 24.05
C ALA A 60 -7.24 12.43 23.42
N GLY A 61 -8.15 13.20 22.83
CA GLY A 61 -9.13 12.69 21.89
C GLY A 61 -8.38 12.07 20.72
N LEU A 62 -8.90 10.97 20.17
CA LEU A 62 -8.37 10.39 18.96
C LEU A 62 -8.31 11.49 17.87
N PRO A 63 -7.26 11.50 17.00
CA PRO A 63 -7.18 12.42 15.89
C PRO A 63 -8.49 12.41 15.10
N GLN A 64 -8.98 13.60 14.75
CA GLN A 64 -10.21 13.73 13.99
C GLN A 64 -9.90 13.37 12.53
N ILE A 65 -10.44 12.25 12.05
CA ILE A 65 -10.31 11.78 10.69
C ILE A 65 -11.70 11.67 10.10
N GLU A 66 -11.97 12.48 9.09
CA GLU A 66 -13.17 12.39 8.26
C GLU A 66 -12.76 11.75 6.92
N PHE A 67 -13.34 10.60 6.57
CA PHE A 67 -13.06 9.90 5.33
C PHE A 67 -14.33 9.69 4.53
N THR A 68 -14.25 10.01 3.25
CA THR A 68 -15.31 9.77 2.26
C THR A 68 -14.74 9.08 1.04
N CYS A 69 -15.59 8.30 0.35
CA CYS A 69 -15.20 7.58 -0.85
C CYS A 69 -16.28 7.70 -1.93
N SER A 70 -15.88 7.78 -3.21
CA SER A 70 -16.80 7.78 -4.34
C SER A 70 -17.52 6.44 -4.52
N ASP A 71 -16.93 5.34 -4.03
CA ASP A 71 -17.54 4.00 -4.05
C ASP A 71 -18.24 3.73 -2.73
N PRO A 72 -19.59 3.58 -2.73
CA PRO A 72 -20.37 3.38 -1.51
C PRO A 72 -20.23 1.97 -0.89
N GLU A 73 -19.63 1.01 -1.61
CA GLU A 73 -19.39 -0.35 -1.10
C GLU A 73 -18.17 -0.42 -0.18
N LEU A 74 -17.29 0.60 -0.23
CA LEU A 74 -16.11 0.64 0.62
C LEU A 74 -16.46 1.20 2.00
N PRO A 75 -15.92 0.57 3.08
CA PRO A 75 -16.08 1.10 4.43
C PRO A 75 -15.40 2.47 4.57
N THR A 76 -15.99 3.35 5.35
CA THR A 76 -15.44 4.69 5.65
C THR A 76 -14.91 4.80 7.08
N ASP A 77 -14.78 3.67 7.76
CA ASP A 77 -14.29 3.53 9.13
C ASP A 77 -12.92 2.83 9.19
N GLU A 78 -12.55 2.30 10.37
CA GLU A 78 -11.29 1.59 10.63
C GLU A 78 -11.10 0.30 9.80
N ASN A 79 -12.13 -0.16 9.10
CA ASN A 79 -12.00 -1.27 8.17
C ASN A 79 -11.38 -0.83 6.83
N ASN A 80 -11.28 0.47 6.58
CA ASN A 80 -10.60 1.01 5.41
C ASN A 80 -9.11 1.23 5.68
N LEU A 81 -8.27 0.78 4.74
CA LEU A 81 -6.82 0.85 4.90
C LEU A 81 -6.29 2.31 4.91
N VAL A 82 -6.97 3.23 4.23
CA VAL A 82 -6.66 4.67 4.25
C VAL A 82 -6.84 5.23 5.67
N VAL A 83 -7.96 4.91 6.33
CA VAL A 83 -8.23 5.36 7.70
C VAL A 83 -7.19 4.79 8.68
N ARG A 84 -6.86 3.50 8.54
CA ARG A 84 -5.82 2.85 9.33
C ARG A 84 -4.45 3.49 9.12
N ALA A 85 -4.09 3.81 7.87
CA ALA A 85 -2.84 4.49 7.53
C ALA A 85 -2.76 5.88 8.16
N ALA A 86 -3.87 6.65 8.11
CA ALA A 86 -3.96 7.96 8.75
C ALA A 86 -3.69 7.88 10.27
N ARG A 87 -4.39 6.97 10.95
CA ARG A 87 -4.21 6.79 12.41
C ARG A 87 -2.81 6.36 12.77
N ALA A 88 -2.30 5.35 12.08
CA ALA A 88 -0.98 4.82 12.34
C ALA A 88 0.12 5.88 12.14
N TRP A 89 0.04 6.65 11.06
CA TRP A 89 0.98 7.74 10.80
C TRP A 89 0.90 8.85 11.85
N LEU A 90 -0.31 9.30 12.22
CA LEU A 90 -0.51 10.32 13.26
C LEU A 90 0.02 9.85 14.62
N ALA A 91 -0.19 8.58 14.96
CA ALA A 91 0.31 8.00 16.22
C ALA A 91 1.85 8.00 16.28
N VAL A 92 2.53 7.59 15.20
CA VAL A 92 3.99 7.52 15.14
C VAL A 92 4.61 8.91 15.04
N SER A 93 4.02 9.82 14.25
CA SER A 93 4.54 11.18 14.07
C SER A 93 4.29 12.10 15.26
N GLY A 94 3.35 11.77 16.12
CA GLY A 94 2.92 12.62 17.24
C GLY A 94 2.23 13.92 16.82
N LYS A 95 1.85 14.04 15.53
CA LYS A 95 1.15 15.21 15.03
C LYS A 95 -0.28 15.27 15.53
N ASN A 96 -0.70 16.43 15.97
CA ASN A 96 -2.08 16.70 16.39
C ASN A 96 -2.84 17.37 15.23
N TRP A 97 -3.16 16.58 14.22
CA TRP A 97 -3.83 17.03 13.01
C TRP A 97 -5.26 16.51 12.91
N ALA A 98 -6.16 17.34 12.40
CA ALA A 98 -7.43 16.92 11.84
C ALA A 98 -7.25 16.68 10.35
N LEU A 99 -7.75 15.56 9.86
CA LEU A 99 -7.66 15.15 8.47
C LEU A 99 -9.06 15.02 7.88
N ARG A 100 -9.26 15.61 6.69
CA ARG A 100 -10.40 15.35 5.83
C ARG A 100 -9.89 14.70 4.56
N LEU A 101 -10.37 13.50 4.28
CA LEU A 101 -9.89 12.64 3.19
C LEU A 101 -11.05 12.33 2.25
N HIS A 102 -10.80 12.44 0.95
CA HIS A 102 -11.75 12.01 -0.08
C HIS A 102 -11.04 11.15 -1.12
N LEU A 103 -11.53 9.93 -1.30
CA LEU A 103 -11.00 8.94 -2.24
C LEU A 103 -11.92 8.81 -3.45
N ASP A 104 -11.41 9.12 -4.65
CA ASP A 104 -12.08 8.87 -5.92
C ASP A 104 -11.57 7.54 -6.50
N LYS A 105 -12.38 6.47 -6.37
CA LYS A 105 -12.05 5.10 -6.77
C LYS A 105 -12.23 4.86 -8.26
N ARG A 106 -11.19 4.34 -8.90
CA ARG A 106 -11.19 3.90 -10.30
C ARG A 106 -10.60 2.50 -10.43
N ILE A 107 -9.71 2.10 -9.49
CA ILE A 107 -9.18 0.73 -9.45
C ILE A 107 -10.30 -0.21 -9.00
N PRO A 108 -10.63 -1.24 -9.77
CA PRO A 108 -11.66 -2.21 -9.39
C PRO A 108 -11.36 -2.88 -8.05
N ILE A 109 -12.38 -2.94 -7.18
CA ILE A 109 -12.23 -3.52 -5.84
C ILE A 109 -11.91 -5.01 -5.93
N ALA A 110 -10.96 -5.46 -5.10
CA ALA A 110 -10.52 -6.84 -4.97
C ALA A 110 -10.14 -7.52 -6.30
N ALA A 111 -9.62 -6.76 -7.25
CA ALA A 111 -9.15 -7.24 -8.54
C ALA A 111 -7.71 -7.78 -8.54
N GLY A 112 -7.03 -7.81 -7.38
CA GLY A 112 -5.60 -8.16 -7.30
C GLY A 112 -4.65 -7.03 -7.74
N LEU A 113 -5.19 -5.84 -8.01
CA LEU A 113 -4.45 -4.68 -8.51
C LEU A 113 -3.83 -3.80 -7.41
N GLY A 114 -3.92 -4.20 -6.15
CA GLY A 114 -3.31 -3.49 -5.02
C GLY A 114 -3.96 -2.14 -4.68
N GLY A 115 -5.21 -1.88 -5.11
CA GLY A 115 -5.85 -0.56 -4.96
C GLY A 115 -5.84 -0.04 -3.53
N GLY A 116 -6.32 -0.80 -2.54
CA GLY A 116 -6.33 -0.36 -1.15
C GLY A 116 -4.93 -0.11 -0.58
N SER A 117 -3.93 -0.91 -0.97
CA SER A 117 -2.54 -0.71 -0.56
C SER A 117 -1.94 0.55 -1.19
N SER A 118 -2.29 0.82 -2.45
CA SER A 118 -1.88 2.04 -3.15
C SER A 118 -2.51 3.29 -2.53
N ASP A 119 -3.81 3.24 -2.18
CA ASP A 119 -4.51 4.32 -1.50
C ASP A 119 -3.85 4.66 -0.16
N ALA A 120 -3.52 3.63 0.63
CA ALA A 120 -2.82 3.80 1.90
C ALA A 120 -1.43 4.39 1.72
N ALA A 121 -0.64 3.88 0.78
CA ALA A 121 0.69 4.42 0.47
C ALA A 121 0.62 5.87 -0.02
N ALA A 122 -0.34 6.21 -0.88
CA ALA A 122 -0.57 7.57 -1.35
C ALA A 122 -0.87 8.51 -0.16
N LEU A 123 -1.71 8.09 0.79
CA LEU A 123 -1.93 8.87 2.00
C LEU A 123 -0.65 9.05 2.82
N LEU A 124 0.13 7.99 3.05
CA LEU A 124 1.39 8.08 3.78
C LEU A 124 2.33 9.09 3.12
N LEU A 125 2.48 9.06 1.79
CA LEU A 125 3.30 10.00 1.03
C LEU A 125 2.77 11.44 1.13
N ALA A 126 1.46 11.62 1.07
CA ALA A 126 0.83 12.94 1.23
C ALA A 126 1.12 13.52 2.62
N LEU A 127 0.97 12.71 3.68
CA LEU A 127 1.25 13.15 5.04
C LEU A 127 2.75 13.45 5.26
N GLN A 128 3.65 12.67 4.67
CA GLN A 128 5.08 12.94 4.65
C GLN A 128 5.39 14.30 4.00
N GLN A 129 4.81 14.57 2.84
CA GLN A 129 4.99 15.83 2.14
C GLN A 129 4.44 17.02 2.95
N LEU A 130 3.25 16.88 3.54
CA LEU A 130 2.64 17.93 4.37
C LEU A 130 3.42 18.18 5.66
N ALA A 131 4.04 17.17 6.23
CA ALA A 131 4.87 17.27 7.44
C ALA A 131 6.22 17.95 7.17
N GLY A 132 6.72 17.90 5.94
CA GLY A 132 8.00 18.51 5.54
C GLY A 132 9.16 18.06 6.43
N PRO A 133 9.90 18.99 7.08
CA PRO A 133 11.04 18.63 7.92
C PRO A 133 10.70 17.77 9.15
N SER A 134 9.42 17.65 9.50
CA SER A 134 8.94 16.81 10.60
C SER A 134 8.34 15.49 10.11
N ALA A 135 8.64 15.07 8.88
CA ALA A 135 8.24 13.79 8.32
C ALA A 135 8.89 12.62 9.07
N LEU A 136 8.27 11.44 8.98
CA LEU A 136 8.87 10.23 9.52
C LEU A 136 10.16 9.88 8.77
N PRO A 137 11.17 9.33 9.45
CA PRO A 137 12.33 8.70 8.81
C PRO A 137 11.88 7.58 7.86
N GLU A 138 12.70 7.33 6.84
CA GLU A 138 12.36 6.36 5.77
C GLU A 138 12.14 4.94 6.32
N ASP A 139 12.96 4.51 7.27
CA ASP A 139 12.84 3.20 7.94
C ASP A 139 11.54 3.07 8.75
N ALA A 140 11.14 4.13 9.47
CA ALA A 140 9.88 4.16 10.20
C ALA A 140 8.67 4.16 9.26
N LEU A 141 8.76 4.88 8.14
CA LEU A 141 7.72 4.87 7.11
C LEU A 141 7.59 3.48 6.45
N GLY A 142 8.70 2.84 6.12
CA GLY A 142 8.74 1.49 5.56
C GLY A 142 8.16 0.44 6.49
N ALA A 143 8.50 0.48 7.79
CA ALA A 143 7.94 -0.40 8.81
C ALA A 143 6.43 -0.20 8.93
N LEU A 144 5.97 1.05 9.00
CA LEU A 144 4.55 1.39 9.07
C LEU A 144 3.79 0.88 7.82
N ALA A 145 4.36 1.03 6.65
CA ALA A 145 3.79 0.54 5.41
C ALA A 145 3.60 -0.99 5.43
N PHE A 146 4.60 -1.72 5.90
CA PHE A 146 4.54 -3.18 5.99
C PHE A 146 3.48 -3.66 7.00
N GLU A 147 3.35 -2.99 8.14
CA GLU A 147 2.30 -3.29 9.14
C GLU A 147 0.89 -3.10 8.59
N LEU A 148 0.70 -2.16 7.66
CA LEU A 148 -0.58 -1.91 7.00
C LEU A 148 -0.94 -3.01 5.99
N GLY A 149 0.06 -3.55 5.28
CA GLY A 149 -0.15 -4.63 4.32
C GLY A 149 1.08 -4.89 3.45
N SER A 150 1.23 -6.13 2.99
CA SER A 150 2.41 -6.61 2.24
C SER A 150 2.65 -5.91 0.89
N ASP A 151 1.61 -5.34 0.27
CA ASP A 151 1.76 -4.59 -0.99
C ASP A 151 2.05 -3.10 -0.77
N VAL A 152 1.84 -2.57 0.46
CA VAL A 152 2.00 -1.13 0.76
C VAL A 152 3.44 -0.65 0.61
N PRO A 153 4.48 -1.41 1.04
CA PRO A 153 5.87 -1.00 0.86
C PRO A 153 6.25 -0.78 -0.60
N PHE A 154 5.77 -1.63 -1.52
CA PHE A 154 5.98 -1.44 -2.96
C PHE A 154 5.31 -0.16 -3.48
N CYS A 155 4.10 0.15 -2.98
CA CYS A 155 3.34 1.31 -3.45
C CYS A 155 3.95 2.66 -3.02
N LEU A 156 4.88 2.69 -2.06
CA LEU A 156 5.59 3.92 -1.68
C LEU A 156 6.51 4.43 -2.81
N PRO A 157 7.49 3.66 -3.30
CA PRO A 157 8.31 4.08 -4.43
C PRO A 157 7.60 3.91 -5.78
N GLY A 158 6.72 2.94 -5.91
CA GLY A 158 6.06 2.58 -7.17
C GLY A 158 7.05 2.15 -8.27
N GLY A 159 6.68 2.38 -9.53
CA GLY A 159 7.52 2.06 -10.68
C GLY A 159 7.65 0.56 -10.95
N THR A 160 8.87 0.11 -11.25
CA THR A 160 9.24 -1.31 -11.39
C THR A 160 10.13 -1.71 -10.23
N ALA A 161 9.81 -2.77 -9.49
CA ALA A 161 10.65 -3.24 -8.40
C ALA A 161 10.64 -4.76 -8.25
N LEU A 162 11.78 -5.31 -7.80
CA LEU A 162 11.85 -6.65 -7.24
C LEU A 162 11.38 -6.58 -5.79
N VAL A 163 10.36 -7.35 -5.47
CA VAL A 163 9.80 -7.46 -4.12
C VAL A 163 10.05 -8.87 -3.60
N THR A 164 10.66 -8.96 -2.41
CA THR A 164 11.01 -10.23 -1.78
C THR A 164 10.57 -10.26 -0.31
N GLY A 165 10.82 -11.39 0.37
CA GLY A 165 10.36 -11.57 1.74
C GLY A 165 8.86 -11.85 1.80
N GLU A 166 8.16 -11.26 2.75
CA GLU A 166 6.70 -11.26 2.84
C GLU A 166 6.07 -9.99 2.21
N GLY A 167 6.91 -9.18 1.47
CA GLY A 167 6.55 -7.91 0.83
C GLY A 167 7.36 -6.71 1.35
N GLU A 168 8.18 -6.89 2.39
CA GLU A 168 8.96 -5.84 3.06
C GLU A 168 10.22 -5.42 2.31
N ASP A 169 10.85 -6.31 1.55
CA ASP A 169 12.09 -6.01 0.83
C ASP A 169 11.77 -5.57 -0.60
N VAL A 170 11.81 -4.26 -0.83
CA VAL A 170 11.50 -3.63 -2.12
C VAL A 170 12.76 -3.04 -2.71
N ARG A 171 13.17 -3.56 -3.88
CA ARG A 171 14.36 -3.09 -4.61
C ARG A 171 13.96 -2.52 -5.95
N PRO A 172 14.04 -1.20 -6.14
CA PRO A 172 13.75 -0.57 -7.42
C PRO A 172 14.58 -1.17 -8.56
N CYS A 173 13.93 -1.39 -9.70
CA CYS A 173 14.54 -1.84 -10.93
C CYS A 173 14.53 -0.71 -11.97
N SER A 174 15.26 -0.91 -13.08
CA SER A 174 15.16 0.01 -14.22
C SER A 174 13.72 0.07 -14.75
N SER A 175 13.28 1.28 -15.07
CA SER A 175 11.95 1.49 -15.63
C SER A 175 11.77 0.74 -16.93
N LEU A 176 10.64 0.07 -17.08
CA LEU A 176 10.26 -0.56 -18.34
C LEU A 176 9.79 0.50 -19.34
N PRO A 177 9.96 0.27 -20.66
CA PRO A 177 9.35 1.13 -21.66
C PRO A 177 7.82 1.08 -21.54
N ALA A 178 7.17 2.20 -21.87
CA ALA A 178 5.70 2.26 -21.86
C ALA A 178 5.13 1.32 -22.94
N TYR A 179 4.19 0.48 -22.55
CA TYR A 179 3.45 -0.41 -23.44
C TYR A 179 1.98 -0.53 -23.00
N PRO A 180 1.06 -0.73 -23.95
CA PRO A 180 -0.35 -0.86 -23.63
C PRO A 180 -0.64 -2.17 -22.90
N LEU A 181 -1.52 -2.10 -21.88
CA LEU A 181 -2.01 -3.25 -21.11
C LEU A 181 -3.52 -3.38 -21.29
N LEU A 182 -3.99 -4.59 -21.47
CA LEU A 182 -5.42 -4.93 -21.40
C LEU A 182 -5.69 -5.68 -20.10
N LEU A 183 -6.50 -5.09 -19.23
CA LEU A 183 -6.94 -5.72 -17.99
C LEU A 183 -8.25 -6.48 -18.24
N CYS A 184 -8.22 -7.79 -18.12
CA CYS A 184 -9.40 -8.64 -18.23
C CYS A 184 -9.87 -9.01 -16.81
N MET A 185 -11.05 -8.53 -16.41
CA MET A 185 -11.64 -8.80 -15.11
C MET A 185 -12.49 -10.07 -15.15
N VAL A 186 -12.17 -11.05 -14.29
CA VAL A 186 -12.95 -12.27 -14.14
C VAL A 186 -13.82 -12.16 -12.90
N HIS A 187 -15.12 -12.34 -13.07
CA HIS A 187 -16.13 -12.08 -12.02
C HIS A 187 -16.10 -13.00 -10.81
N LYS A 188 -15.33 -14.09 -10.80
CA LYS A 188 -15.28 -15.04 -9.70
C LYS A 188 -14.06 -14.76 -8.82
N LYS A 189 -14.30 -14.21 -7.64
CA LYS A 189 -13.28 -13.93 -6.63
C LYS A 189 -13.07 -15.11 -5.70
N SER A 190 -11.83 -15.62 -5.64
CA SER A 190 -11.27 -16.14 -4.41
C SER A 190 -10.53 -15.00 -3.71
N SER A 191 -10.58 -14.95 -2.38
CA SER A 191 -9.73 -14.03 -1.63
C SER A 191 -8.25 -14.43 -1.81
N THR A 192 -7.31 -13.50 -1.64
CA THR A 192 -5.87 -13.82 -1.65
C THR A 192 -5.52 -14.93 -0.64
N ALA A 193 -6.18 -14.92 0.52
CA ALA A 193 -5.99 -15.96 1.54
C ALA A 193 -6.45 -17.34 1.07
N GLU A 194 -7.61 -17.43 0.40
CA GLU A 194 -8.11 -18.69 -0.18
C GLU A 194 -7.19 -19.20 -1.30
N ALA A 195 -6.69 -18.31 -2.15
CA ALA A 195 -5.75 -18.69 -3.21
C ALA A 195 -4.45 -19.27 -2.63
N TYR A 196 -3.90 -18.65 -1.60
CA TYR A 196 -2.70 -19.17 -0.92
C TYR A 196 -2.99 -20.47 -0.17
N ALA A 197 -4.14 -20.61 0.47
CA ALA A 197 -4.53 -21.87 1.13
C ALA A 197 -4.68 -23.02 0.13
N ALA A 198 -5.26 -22.76 -1.05
CA ALA A 198 -5.35 -23.76 -2.12
C ALA A 198 -3.97 -24.14 -2.65
N LEU A 199 -3.06 -23.18 -2.83
CA LEU A 199 -1.69 -23.41 -3.23
C LEU A 199 -0.93 -24.28 -2.21
N ASP A 200 -1.11 -24.01 -0.91
CA ASP A 200 -0.51 -24.80 0.17
C ASP A 200 -1.00 -26.26 0.13
N GLN A 201 -2.29 -26.48 -0.16
CA GLN A 201 -2.85 -27.85 -0.30
C GLN A 201 -2.28 -28.58 -1.51
N GLU A 202 -2.16 -27.92 -2.66
CA GLU A 202 -1.58 -28.51 -3.86
C GLU A 202 -0.09 -28.84 -3.69
N ARG A 203 0.64 -28.00 -2.93
CA ARG A 203 2.07 -28.20 -2.66
C ARG A 203 2.36 -29.13 -1.50
N ALA A 204 1.36 -29.60 -0.76
CA ALA A 204 1.53 -30.54 0.35
C ALA A 204 2.16 -31.83 -0.15
N GLY A 205 3.44 -32.06 0.20
CA GLY A 205 4.23 -33.21 -0.23
C GLY A 205 5.15 -32.97 -1.45
N LEU A 206 5.10 -31.83 -2.09
CA LEU A 206 6.05 -31.47 -3.14
C LEU A 206 7.31 -30.82 -2.55
N ARG A 207 8.49 -31.17 -3.06
CA ARG A 207 9.71 -30.44 -2.72
C ARG A 207 9.68 -29.06 -3.42
N PRO A 208 10.03 -27.96 -2.71
CA PRO A 208 10.22 -26.67 -3.35
C PRO A 208 11.25 -26.82 -4.48
N LEU A 209 10.92 -26.31 -5.68
CA LEU A 209 11.89 -26.23 -6.75
C LEU A 209 12.97 -25.21 -6.35
N PRO A 210 14.27 -25.54 -6.54
CA PRO A 210 15.33 -24.58 -6.29
C PRO A 210 15.18 -23.43 -7.29
N PHE A 211 14.86 -22.24 -6.79
CA PHE A 211 14.79 -21.04 -7.62
C PHE A 211 16.20 -20.51 -7.90
N SER A 212 16.48 -20.20 -9.17
CA SER A 212 17.73 -19.55 -9.57
C SER A 212 17.48 -18.09 -9.93
N LEU A 213 17.79 -17.18 -9.02
CA LEU A 213 17.87 -15.72 -9.23
C LEU A 213 18.82 -15.33 -10.39
N ALA A 214 19.69 -16.26 -10.81
CA ALA A 214 20.68 -16.00 -11.85
C ALA A 214 20.10 -15.64 -13.21
N LEU A 215 18.91 -16.13 -13.53
CA LEU A 215 18.26 -15.83 -14.82
C LEU A 215 17.65 -14.41 -14.88
N LEU A 216 17.14 -13.87 -13.76
CA LEU A 216 16.54 -12.53 -13.72
C LEU A 216 17.60 -11.42 -13.62
N SER A 217 18.72 -11.65 -12.93
CA SER A 217 19.78 -10.65 -12.77
C SER A 217 20.54 -10.34 -14.08
N SER A 218 20.49 -11.22 -15.05
CA SER A 218 21.12 -11.02 -16.38
C SER A 218 20.23 -10.24 -17.36
N THR A 219 18.93 -10.16 -17.11
CA THR A 219 17.95 -9.54 -18.01
C THR A 219 17.60 -8.10 -17.62
N LEU A 220 17.91 -7.71 -16.36
CA LEU A 220 17.59 -6.40 -15.77
C LEU A 220 18.80 -5.45 -15.66
N LYS A 221 19.89 -5.73 -16.41
CA LYS A 221 21.04 -4.84 -16.53
C LYS A 221 20.88 -3.84 -17.67
#